data_a4acbaef49b85a91e509ffc60d7679d4
#
_entry.id   a4acbaef49b85a91e509ffc60d7679d4
#
_cell.length_a   1.000
_cell.length_b   1.000
_cell.length_c   1.000
_cell.angle_alpha   90.00
_cell.angle_beta   90.00
_cell.angle_gamma   90.00
#
_symmetry.space_group_name_H-M   'P 1'
#
loop_
_entity.id
_entity.type
_entity.pdbx_description
1 polymer ?
#
loop_
_entity_poly.entity_id
_entity_poly.type
_entity_poly.pdbx_seq_one_letter_code
_entity_poly.pdbx_strand_id
1 'polypeptide(L)'
;KKIISSKKFNFARYPDGKSRELIYQISKKFKCNKNKIICGAGSDEVIQMLCQLFLNPKDEVIVPQFSFLMYRIYSKIIGAKVIFAKEKNFKISISEILKKVTKKTKIVFIANPNNPTGTYLSKSELTELRKKLKKNILLVIDDAYAEYMKNRDYKSGLDLFRNKDNVFILRTFSKIYGLASLRIGWGYGNKKIINALNLIKPPFNINEVAQLAAIESLKDTKFVNRSVRHNIIYATKLKKFLDKYNIKSNKISANFLLLDFSNCKFKAKYFYEKLKT
;
A
#
# COMPACT_ATOMS: atom_id res chain seq x y z
N LYS A 1 -11.31 -0.57 -21.42
CA LYS A 1 -12.07 -0.06 -22.60
C LYS A 1 -13.41 -0.78 -22.74
N LYS A 2 -13.48 -2.11 -22.81
CA LYS A 2 -14.74 -2.88 -23.03
C LYS A 2 -15.86 -2.54 -22.03
N ILE A 3 -15.57 -2.28 -20.77
CA ILE A 3 -16.59 -2.00 -19.74
C ILE A 3 -17.29 -0.67 -20.00
N ILE A 4 -16.50 0.36 -20.33
CA ILE A 4 -17.03 1.72 -20.61
C ILE A 4 -17.86 1.74 -21.89
N SER A 5 -17.50 0.91 -22.89
CA SER A 5 -18.20 0.84 -24.15
C SER A 5 -19.41 -0.12 -24.16
N SER A 6 -19.49 -1.08 -23.24
CA SER A 6 -20.50 -2.16 -23.25
C SER A 6 -21.66 -1.99 -22.27
N LYS A 7 -21.55 -1.06 -21.31
CA LYS A 7 -22.60 -0.78 -20.33
C LYS A 7 -23.13 0.64 -20.47
N LYS A 8 -24.44 0.79 -20.52
CA LYS A 8 -25.10 2.08 -20.31
C LYS A 8 -25.07 2.38 -18.82
N PHE A 9 -24.19 3.31 -18.40
CA PHE A 9 -24.16 3.81 -17.03
C PHE A 9 -25.35 4.75 -16.79
N ASN A 10 -26.01 4.59 -15.67
CA ASN A 10 -27.02 5.55 -15.23
C ASN A 10 -26.39 6.48 -14.17
N PHE A 11 -25.77 7.55 -14.63
CA PHE A 11 -25.12 8.53 -13.75
C PHE A 11 -26.07 9.33 -12.87
N ALA A 12 -27.39 9.24 -13.11
CA ALA A 12 -28.39 9.87 -12.25
C ALA A 12 -28.64 9.09 -10.92
N ARG A 13 -28.09 7.89 -10.78
CA ARG A 13 -28.25 7.06 -9.59
C ARG A 13 -26.96 6.94 -8.80
N TYR A 14 -27.07 6.94 -7.48
CA TYR A 14 -25.93 6.63 -6.61
C TYR A 14 -25.45 5.18 -6.81
N PRO A 15 -24.13 4.95 -6.69
CA PRO A 15 -23.56 3.59 -6.72
C PRO A 15 -23.94 2.77 -5.49
N ASP A 16 -23.61 1.46 -5.47
CA ASP A 16 -23.72 0.67 -4.25
C ASP A 16 -22.77 1.19 -3.17
N GLY A 17 -23.28 1.93 -2.18
CA GLY A 17 -22.49 2.50 -1.09
C GLY A 17 -21.82 1.46 -0.19
N LYS A 18 -22.24 0.19 -0.26
CA LYS A 18 -21.61 -0.94 0.46
C LYS A 18 -20.61 -1.70 -0.40
N SER A 19 -20.52 -1.42 -1.70
CA SER A 19 -19.63 -2.11 -2.66
C SER A 19 -19.70 -3.64 -2.59
N ARG A 20 -20.91 -4.19 -2.40
CA ARG A 20 -21.14 -5.60 -2.06
C ARG A 20 -20.54 -6.57 -3.06
N GLU A 21 -20.79 -6.33 -4.36
CA GLU A 21 -20.26 -7.18 -5.43
C GLU A 21 -18.73 -7.10 -5.52
N LEU A 22 -18.16 -5.90 -5.40
CA LEU A 22 -16.70 -5.73 -5.37
C LEU A 22 -16.07 -6.48 -4.19
N ILE A 23 -16.63 -6.34 -2.99
CA ILE A 23 -16.18 -7.05 -1.78
C ILE A 23 -16.25 -8.58 -1.99
N TYR A 24 -17.33 -9.08 -2.60
CA TYR A 24 -17.48 -10.49 -2.93
C TYR A 24 -16.37 -10.97 -3.89
N GLN A 25 -16.10 -10.22 -4.95
CA GLN A 25 -15.07 -10.58 -5.93
C GLN A 25 -13.65 -10.50 -5.33
N ILE A 26 -13.35 -9.51 -4.49
CA ILE A 26 -12.10 -9.43 -3.73
C ILE A 26 -11.95 -10.66 -2.82
N SER A 27 -12.99 -10.97 -2.04
CA SER A 27 -13.02 -12.12 -1.13
C SER A 27 -12.72 -13.44 -1.86
N LYS A 28 -13.35 -13.64 -3.03
CA LYS A 28 -13.13 -14.81 -3.88
C LYS A 28 -11.71 -14.86 -4.44
N LYS A 29 -11.22 -13.75 -5.00
CA LYS A 29 -9.87 -13.66 -5.60
C LYS A 29 -8.77 -13.95 -4.60
N PHE A 30 -8.86 -13.36 -3.41
CA PHE A 30 -7.83 -13.45 -2.37
C PHE A 30 -8.11 -14.51 -1.30
N LYS A 31 -9.19 -15.30 -1.46
CA LYS A 31 -9.61 -16.37 -0.54
C LYS A 31 -9.64 -15.87 0.91
N CYS A 32 -10.30 -14.74 1.14
CA CYS A 32 -10.38 -14.08 2.45
C CYS A 32 -11.83 -13.76 2.83
N ASN A 33 -12.08 -13.49 4.12
CA ASN A 33 -13.42 -13.27 4.64
C ASN A 33 -13.99 -11.91 4.18
N LYS A 34 -15.13 -11.93 3.47
CA LYS A 34 -15.80 -10.71 2.99
C LYS A 34 -16.18 -9.72 4.09
N ASN A 35 -16.50 -10.21 5.30
CA ASN A 35 -16.86 -9.38 6.44
C ASN A 35 -15.66 -8.67 7.10
N LYS A 36 -14.44 -8.93 6.61
CA LYS A 36 -13.19 -8.31 7.03
C LYS A 36 -12.62 -7.35 5.98
N ILE A 37 -13.43 -6.98 4.95
CA ILE A 37 -13.02 -6.10 3.85
C ILE A 37 -13.77 -4.77 3.95
N ILE A 38 -13.07 -3.67 3.69
CA ILE A 38 -13.63 -2.34 3.42
C ILE A 38 -13.05 -1.80 2.13
N CYS A 39 -13.88 -1.18 1.30
CA CYS A 39 -13.44 -0.49 0.09
C CYS A 39 -13.40 1.03 0.32
N GLY A 40 -12.45 1.71 -0.32
CA GLY A 40 -12.24 3.15 -0.23
C GLY A 40 -11.86 3.78 -1.57
N ALA A 41 -11.98 5.11 -1.67
CA ALA A 41 -11.52 5.91 -2.80
C ALA A 41 -9.99 5.94 -2.86
N GLY A 42 -9.38 4.79 -3.23
CA GLY A 42 -7.97 4.45 -3.04
C GLY A 42 -7.70 3.89 -1.65
N SER A 43 -6.53 3.29 -1.46
CA SER A 43 -6.05 2.93 -0.11
C SER A 43 -5.82 4.17 0.77
N ASP A 44 -5.66 5.35 0.15
CA ASP A 44 -5.49 6.62 0.85
C ASP A 44 -6.68 6.94 1.77
N GLU A 45 -7.91 6.80 1.28
CA GLU A 45 -9.09 7.04 2.11
C GLU A 45 -9.17 6.03 3.28
N VAL A 46 -8.75 4.78 3.05
CA VAL A 46 -8.71 3.79 4.15
C VAL A 46 -7.65 4.17 5.19
N ILE A 47 -6.48 4.71 4.78
CA ILE A 47 -5.46 5.24 5.70
C ILE A 47 -6.04 6.40 6.51
N GLN A 48 -6.72 7.34 5.84
CA GLN A 48 -7.37 8.48 6.50
C GLN A 48 -8.37 8.01 7.56
N MET A 49 -9.27 7.10 7.19
CA MET A 49 -10.26 6.53 8.12
C MET A 49 -9.61 5.79 9.31
N LEU A 50 -8.51 5.05 9.09
CA LEU A 50 -7.76 4.42 10.17
C LEU A 50 -7.17 5.46 11.13
N CYS A 51 -6.60 6.54 10.61
CA CYS A 51 -6.11 7.64 11.46
C CYS A 51 -7.24 8.26 12.28
N GLN A 52 -8.39 8.54 11.65
CA GLN A 52 -9.58 9.09 12.35
C GLN A 52 -10.12 8.15 13.43
N LEU A 53 -10.09 6.83 13.21
CA LEU A 53 -10.62 5.85 14.15
C LEU A 53 -9.71 5.59 15.35
N PHE A 54 -8.38 5.60 15.14
CA PHE A 54 -7.41 5.11 16.13
C PHE A 54 -6.64 6.20 16.86
N LEU A 55 -6.65 7.44 16.36
CA LEU A 55 -5.76 8.50 16.83
C LEU A 55 -6.50 9.65 17.48
N ASN A 56 -5.88 10.19 18.52
CA ASN A 56 -6.19 11.46 19.17
C ASN A 56 -4.94 12.36 19.16
N PRO A 57 -5.04 13.68 19.45
CA PRO A 57 -3.93 14.62 19.39
C PRO A 57 -2.68 14.26 20.22
N LYS A 58 -2.83 13.46 21.27
CA LYS A 58 -1.73 13.05 22.16
C LYS A 58 -1.13 11.69 21.81
N ASP A 59 -1.70 10.98 20.84
CA ASP A 59 -1.24 9.66 20.42
C ASP A 59 -0.02 9.76 19.50
N GLU A 60 0.71 8.64 19.38
CA GLU A 60 1.90 8.55 18.55
C GLU A 60 1.70 7.51 17.44
N VAL A 61 2.22 7.87 16.26
CA VAL A 61 2.27 7.00 15.08
C VAL A 61 3.72 6.82 14.68
N ILE A 62 4.15 5.58 14.49
CA ILE A 62 5.50 5.28 14.00
C ILE A 62 5.44 5.02 12.50
N VAL A 63 6.30 5.72 11.75
CA VAL A 63 6.51 5.54 10.31
C VAL A 63 7.99 5.40 10.00
N PRO A 64 8.41 4.61 9.01
CA PRO A 64 9.77 4.64 8.50
C PRO A 64 10.11 6.03 7.95
N GLN A 65 11.36 6.44 8.07
CA GLN A 65 11.81 7.80 7.66
C GLN A 65 11.53 8.08 6.18
N PHE A 66 11.82 7.12 5.30
CA PHE A 66 11.53 7.17 3.88
C PHE A 66 10.32 6.29 3.56
N SER A 67 9.12 6.76 3.92
CA SER A 67 7.86 6.05 3.70
C SER A 67 6.87 6.89 2.92
N PHE A 68 5.77 6.27 2.52
CA PHE A 68 4.70 6.94 1.80
C PHE A 68 4.16 8.13 2.60
N LEU A 69 4.13 9.28 1.94
CA LEU A 69 3.86 10.58 2.54
C LEU A 69 2.54 10.65 3.32
N MET A 70 1.50 9.95 2.84
CA MET A 70 0.15 10.09 3.40
C MET A 70 0.01 9.54 4.82
N TYR A 71 0.84 8.58 5.25
CA TYR A 71 0.82 8.12 6.65
C TYR A 71 1.04 9.28 7.62
N ARG A 72 2.06 10.10 7.35
CA ARG A 72 2.39 11.26 8.21
C ARG A 72 1.39 12.41 8.05
N ILE A 73 0.86 12.64 6.85
CA ILE A 73 -0.10 13.72 6.61
C ILE A 73 -1.40 13.45 7.38
N TYR A 74 -2.03 12.30 7.18
CA TYR A 74 -3.29 12.00 7.86
C TYR A 74 -3.13 11.90 9.39
N SER A 75 -2.00 11.38 9.88
CA SER A 75 -1.71 11.38 11.32
C SER A 75 -1.62 12.80 11.88
N LYS A 76 -0.95 13.72 11.16
CA LYS A 76 -0.82 15.13 11.57
C LYS A 76 -2.15 15.88 11.51
N ILE A 77 -3.01 15.61 10.54
CA ILE A 77 -4.36 16.22 10.44
C ILE A 77 -5.18 15.94 11.70
N ILE A 78 -5.02 14.76 12.29
CA ILE A 78 -5.68 14.40 13.57
C ILE A 78 -4.96 15.02 14.80
N GLY A 79 -3.80 15.66 14.60
CA GLY A 79 -2.98 16.19 15.69
C GLY A 79 -2.09 15.14 16.38
N ALA A 80 -2.01 13.92 15.87
CA ALA A 80 -1.15 12.89 16.43
C ALA A 80 0.33 13.17 16.13
N LYS A 81 1.22 12.74 17.04
CA LYS A 81 2.66 12.90 16.90
C LYS A 81 3.23 11.82 16.00
N VAL A 82 3.87 12.23 14.90
CA VAL A 82 4.56 11.31 14.00
C VAL A 82 5.99 11.09 14.47
N ILE A 83 6.33 9.83 14.73
CA ILE A 83 7.65 9.39 15.17
C ILE A 83 8.32 8.65 14.01
N PHE A 84 9.47 9.17 13.58
CA PHE A 84 10.25 8.56 12.50
C PHE A 84 11.19 7.49 13.03
N ALA A 85 11.11 6.28 12.46
CA ALA A 85 12.07 5.21 12.67
C ALA A 85 13.12 5.27 11.54
N LYS A 86 14.41 5.34 11.90
CA LYS A 86 15.51 5.35 10.93
C LYS A 86 15.58 4.04 10.17
N GLU A 87 15.94 4.12 8.92
CA GLU A 87 16.19 2.95 8.06
C GLU A 87 17.70 2.66 8.02
N LYS A 88 18.03 1.42 7.70
CA LYS A 88 19.42 1.00 7.45
C LYS A 88 19.57 0.67 5.97
N ASN A 89 20.44 1.39 5.26
CA ASN A 89 20.61 1.24 3.82
C ASN A 89 19.27 1.29 3.06
N PHE A 90 18.44 2.28 3.37
CA PHE A 90 17.08 2.47 2.81
C PHE A 90 16.11 1.31 3.10
N LYS A 91 16.48 0.32 3.91
CA LYS A 91 15.60 -0.76 4.35
C LYS A 91 15.04 -0.46 5.74
N ILE A 92 13.75 -0.72 5.91
CA ILE A 92 13.04 -0.60 7.20
C ILE A 92 13.76 -1.44 8.25
N SER A 93 14.04 -0.84 9.41
CA SER A 93 14.72 -1.48 10.52
C SER A 93 13.74 -1.77 11.66
N ILE A 94 13.53 -3.06 11.95
CA ILE A 94 12.65 -3.52 13.03
C ILE A 94 13.14 -3.00 14.37
N SER A 95 14.46 -3.06 14.63
CA SER A 95 15.05 -2.58 15.88
C SER A 95 14.80 -1.09 16.09
N GLU A 96 14.92 -0.27 15.04
CA GLU A 96 14.66 1.16 15.15
C GLU A 96 13.17 1.48 15.37
N ILE A 97 12.25 0.71 14.74
CA ILE A 97 10.81 0.83 15.05
C ILE A 97 10.55 0.51 16.51
N LEU A 98 11.04 -0.62 17.01
CA LEU A 98 10.80 -1.08 18.37
C LEU A 98 11.37 -0.13 19.43
N LYS A 99 12.54 0.46 19.22
CA LYS A 99 13.12 1.51 20.07
C LYS A 99 12.24 2.75 20.23
N LYS A 100 11.39 3.02 19.23
CA LYS A 100 10.51 4.21 19.21
C LYS A 100 9.13 3.94 19.83
N VAL A 101 8.81 2.70 20.15
CA VAL A 101 7.51 2.34 20.74
C VAL A 101 7.41 2.87 22.18
N THR A 102 6.34 3.62 22.43
CA THR A 102 5.99 4.14 23.77
C THR A 102 4.61 3.65 24.22
N LYS A 103 4.14 4.06 25.38
CA LYS A 103 2.75 3.83 25.83
C LYS A 103 1.72 4.58 25.00
N LYS A 104 2.13 5.65 24.30
CA LYS A 104 1.27 6.49 23.44
C LYS A 104 1.17 5.98 22.00
N THR A 105 2.02 5.02 21.60
CA THR A 105 2.01 4.47 20.24
C THR A 105 0.73 3.69 19.97
N LYS A 106 -0.04 4.09 18.94
CA LYS A 106 -1.29 3.45 18.51
C LYS A 106 -1.14 2.71 17.19
N ILE A 107 -0.43 3.28 16.24
CA ILE A 107 -0.28 2.72 14.89
C ILE A 107 1.20 2.68 14.51
N VAL A 108 1.58 1.59 13.85
CA VAL A 108 2.84 1.46 13.09
C VAL A 108 2.48 1.22 11.64
N PHE A 109 2.87 2.12 10.73
CA PHE A 109 2.69 1.95 9.28
C PHE A 109 3.94 1.35 8.64
N ILE A 110 3.76 0.34 7.80
CA ILE A 110 4.81 -0.31 7.01
C ILE A 110 4.31 -0.50 5.59
N ALA A 111 4.97 0.09 4.60
CA ALA A 111 4.77 -0.29 3.21
C ALA A 111 5.71 -1.47 2.87
N ASN A 112 5.17 -2.54 2.25
CA ASN A 112 5.96 -3.73 1.96
C ASN A 112 5.57 -4.38 0.61
N PRO A 113 6.30 -4.07 -0.48
CA PRO A 113 7.51 -3.24 -0.62
C PRO A 113 7.34 -1.77 -0.28
N ASN A 114 8.42 -1.16 0.22
CA ASN A 114 8.41 0.24 0.65
C ASN A 114 8.46 1.22 -0.54
N ASN A 115 7.67 2.25 -0.48
CA ASN A 115 7.70 3.39 -1.37
C ASN A 115 8.26 4.61 -0.59
N PRO A 116 9.37 5.25 -1.02
CA PRO A 116 9.98 5.20 -2.35
C PRO A 116 11.21 4.29 -2.48
N THR A 117 11.62 3.57 -1.43
CA THR A 117 12.93 2.90 -1.40
C THR A 117 12.98 1.60 -2.23
N GLY A 118 11.82 0.97 -2.49
CA GLY A 118 11.75 -0.32 -3.18
C GLY A 118 12.39 -1.47 -2.40
N THR A 119 12.72 -1.26 -1.11
CA THR A 119 13.17 -2.33 -0.23
C THR A 119 11.97 -3.04 0.40
N TYR A 120 12.17 -4.22 0.96
CA TYR A 120 11.09 -4.96 1.61
C TYR A 120 11.58 -5.73 2.83
N LEU A 121 10.66 -6.02 3.72
CA LEU A 121 10.83 -6.96 4.82
C LEU A 121 10.44 -8.36 4.34
N SER A 122 11.26 -9.36 4.66
CA SER A 122 10.95 -10.76 4.42
C SER A 122 9.77 -11.23 5.30
N LYS A 123 9.23 -12.41 4.99
CA LYS A 123 8.19 -13.04 5.82
C LYS A 123 8.61 -13.21 7.29
N SER A 124 9.87 -13.56 7.53
CA SER A 124 10.40 -13.72 8.89
C SER A 124 10.50 -12.38 9.62
N GLU A 125 11.07 -11.36 8.97
CA GLU A 125 11.21 -10.01 9.50
C GLU A 125 9.84 -9.39 9.85
N LEU A 126 8.86 -9.51 8.94
CA LEU A 126 7.53 -8.94 9.17
C LEU A 126 6.77 -9.67 10.29
N THR A 127 6.94 -10.99 10.39
CA THR A 127 6.39 -11.80 11.48
C THR A 127 7.05 -11.45 12.82
N GLU A 128 8.37 -11.26 12.84
CA GLU A 128 9.13 -10.83 14.01
C GLU A 128 8.65 -9.46 14.51
N LEU A 129 8.49 -8.49 13.60
CA LEU A 129 7.97 -7.17 13.94
C LEU A 129 6.62 -7.30 14.66
N ARG A 130 5.67 -8.04 14.08
CA ARG A 130 4.36 -8.22 14.70
C ARG A 130 4.43 -8.91 16.06
N LYS A 131 5.29 -9.92 16.20
CA LYS A 131 5.47 -10.66 17.46
C LYS A 131 5.99 -9.75 18.59
N LYS A 132 6.93 -8.83 18.27
CA LYS A 132 7.56 -7.93 19.25
C LYS A 132 6.73 -6.68 19.56
N LEU A 133 5.81 -6.26 18.66
CA LEU A 133 4.91 -5.16 18.95
C LEU A 133 3.84 -5.57 19.98
N LYS A 134 3.47 -4.65 20.87
CA LYS A 134 2.38 -4.86 21.85
C LYS A 134 1.06 -5.15 21.11
N LYS A 135 0.16 -5.92 21.76
CA LYS A 135 -1.13 -6.33 21.16
C LYS A 135 -2.08 -5.15 20.92
N ASN A 136 -1.97 -4.09 21.69
CA ASN A 136 -2.79 -2.87 21.55
C ASN A 136 -2.31 -1.90 20.45
N ILE A 137 -1.18 -2.19 19.80
CA ILE A 137 -0.68 -1.39 18.67
C ILE A 137 -1.15 -2.02 17.38
N LEU A 138 -1.84 -1.23 16.54
CA LEU A 138 -2.23 -1.65 15.21
C LEU A 138 -1.02 -1.60 14.27
N LEU A 139 -0.68 -2.74 13.67
CA LEU A 139 0.28 -2.79 12.58
C LEU A 139 -0.47 -2.66 11.26
N VAL A 140 -0.27 -1.58 10.54
CA VAL A 140 -0.83 -1.36 9.21
C VAL A 140 0.23 -1.70 8.16
N ILE A 141 -0.07 -2.68 7.31
CA ILE A 141 0.83 -3.15 6.24
C ILE A 141 0.23 -2.73 4.91
N ASP A 142 0.94 -1.88 4.19
CA ASP A 142 0.55 -1.43 2.86
C ASP A 142 1.19 -2.34 1.80
N ASP A 143 0.37 -3.21 1.27
CA ASP A 143 0.70 -4.20 0.23
C ASP A 143 0.44 -3.66 -1.20
N ALA A 144 0.54 -2.35 -1.42
CA ALA A 144 0.21 -1.73 -2.71
C ALA A 144 1.00 -2.30 -3.90
N TYR A 145 2.16 -2.89 -3.64
CA TYR A 145 3.06 -3.46 -4.66
C TYR A 145 3.23 -4.98 -4.56
N ALA A 146 2.43 -5.65 -3.74
CA ALA A 146 2.60 -7.08 -3.43
C ALA A 146 2.58 -7.98 -4.66
N GLU A 147 1.78 -7.66 -5.70
CA GLU A 147 1.67 -8.46 -6.92
C GLU A 147 2.95 -8.45 -7.78
N TYR A 148 3.81 -7.44 -7.62
CA TYR A 148 5.09 -7.39 -8.33
C TYR A 148 6.16 -8.32 -7.73
N MET A 149 5.96 -8.77 -6.48
CA MET A 149 6.93 -9.56 -5.74
C MET A 149 6.95 -11.02 -6.20
N LYS A 150 8.16 -11.49 -6.51
CA LYS A 150 8.44 -12.90 -6.87
C LYS A 150 9.50 -13.55 -5.98
N ASN A 151 10.00 -12.81 -4.98
CA ASN A 151 11.04 -13.27 -4.08
C ASN A 151 10.50 -14.36 -3.15
N ARG A 152 11.24 -15.48 -3.00
CA ARG A 152 10.82 -16.64 -2.20
C ARG A 152 10.67 -16.34 -0.71
N ASP A 153 11.41 -15.37 -0.21
CA ASP A 153 11.38 -14.92 1.20
C ASP A 153 10.31 -13.87 1.48
N TYR A 154 9.61 -13.39 0.44
CA TYR A 154 8.50 -12.45 0.58
C TYR A 154 7.16 -13.18 0.73
N LYS A 155 6.29 -12.62 1.55
CA LYS A 155 4.86 -12.91 1.62
C LYS A 155 4.09 -11.62 1.86
N SER A 156 2.93 -11.48 1.23
CA SER A 156 2.05 -10.33 1.48
C SER A 156 1.56 -10.32 2.94
N GLY A 157 1.26 -9.13 3.46
CA GLY A 157 0.66 -9.01 4.78
C GLY A 157 -0.65 -9.80 4.91
N LEU A 158 -1.44 -9.84 3.82
CA LEU A 158 -2.67 -10.62 3.78
C LEU A 158 -2.42 -12.12 3.95
N ASP A 159 -1.38 -12.67 3.31
CA ASP A 159 -1.05 -14.09 3.43
C ASP A 159 -0.52 -14.45 4.83
N LEU A 160 0.23 -13.52 5.46
CA LEU A 160 0.81 -13.75 6.77
C LEU A 160 -0.20 -13.56 7.92
N PHE A 161 -1.10 -12.59 7.79
CA PHE A 161 -1.83 -12.07 8.95
C PHE A 161 -3.35 -12.03 8.80
N ARG A 162 -3.94 -12.73 7.82
CA ARG A 162 -5.41 -12.72 7.61
C ARG A 162 -6.24 -13.09 8.86
N ASN A 163 -5.66 -13.79 9.83
CA ASN A 163 -6.31 -14.20 11.07
C ASN A 163 -5.79 -13.45 12.31
N LYS A 164 -5.03 -12.35 12.14
CA LYS A 164 -4.54 -11.53 13.25
C LYS A 164 -5.42 -10.29 13.43
N ASP A 165 -5.84 -10.05 14.67
CA ASP A 165 -6.79 -8.98 14.98
C ASP A 165 -6.16 -7.58 15.04
N ASN A 166 -4.87 -7.51 15.35
CA ASN A 166 -4.12 -6.28 15.50
C ASN A 166 -3.21 -5.98 14.29
N VAL A 167 -3.59 -6.48 13.11
CA VAL A 167 -2.97 -6.16 11.83
C VAL A 167 -4.07 -5.70 10.85
N PHE A 168 -3.77 -4.65 10.11
CA PHE A 168 -4.62 -4.15 9.04
C PHE A 168 -3.84 -4.09 7.74
N ILE A 169 -4.40 -4.63 6.67
CA ILE A 169 -3.72 -4.72 5.37
C ILE A 169 -4.38 -3.74 4.40
N LEU A 170 -3.58 -2.95 3.72
CA LEU A 170 -4.02 -2.05 2.65
C LEU A 170 -3.66 -2.63 1.29
N ARG A 171 -4.56 -2.47 0.34
CA ARG A 171 -4.40 -2.90 -1.06
C ARG A 171 -4.99 -1.84 -1.98
N THR A 172 -4.48 -1.77 -3.22
CA THR A 172 -4.93 -0.77 -4.18
C THR A 172 -5.10 -1.36 -5.58
N PHE A 173 -6.01 -0.79 -6.34
CA PHE A 173 -6.15 -1.04 -7.78
C PHE A 173 -5.32 -0.04 -8.62
N SER A 174 -4.70 0.94 -7.98
CA SER A 174 -3.94 2.01 -8.65
C SER A 174 -2.65 1.56 -9.31
N LYS A 175 -2.07 0.41 -8.91
CA LYS A 175 -0.74 -0.04 -9.36
C LYS A 175 -0.89 -1.13 -10.42
N ILE A 176 -0.75 -2.40 -10.05
CA ILE A 176 -0.74 -3.52 -11.00
C ILE A 176 -2.01 -3.62 -11.85
N TYR A 177 -3.16 -3.22 -11.32
CA TYR A 177 -4.43 -3.27 -12.04
C TYR A 177 -4.65 -2.09 -12.99
N GLY A 178 -3.78 -1.06 -12.99
CA GLY A 178 -3.82 0.06 -13.93
C GLY A 178 -5.01 1.01 -13.76
N LEU A 179 -5.62 1.08 -12.57
CA LEU A 179 -6.83 1.88 -12.30
C LEU A 179 -6.56 3.10 -11.41
N ALA A 180 -5.38 3.73 -11.52
CA ALA A 180 -4.97 4.82 -10.64
C ALA A 180 -5.94 6.01 -10.66
N SER A 181 -6.42 6.41 -11.83
CA SER A 181 -7.35 7.55 -12.01
C SER A 181 -8.75 7.29 -11.47
N LEU A 182 -9.16 6.03 -11.36
CA LEU A 182 -10.49 5.66 -10.88
C LEU A 182 -10.62 5.72 -9.35
N ARG A 183 -9.51 5.93 -8.65
CA ARG A 183 -9.48 6.09 -7.20
C ARG A 183 -10.18 4.95 -6.46
N ILE A 184 -9.61 3.75 -6.50
CA ILE A 184 -10.18 2.59 -5.81
C ILE A 184 -9.10 1.76 -5.13
N GLY A 185 -9.36 1.38 -3.89
CA GLY A 185 -8.53 0.52 -3.06
C GLY A 185 -9.36 -0.17 -2.00
N TRP A 186 -8.74 -0.96 -1.17
CA TRP A 186 -9.41 -1.69 -0.11
C TRP A 186 -8.49 -2.01 1.06
N GLY A 187 -9.11 -2.27 2.20
CA GLY A 187 -8.44 -2.70 3.41
C GLY A 187 -9.00 -4.03 3.92
N TYR A 188 -8.18 -4.78 4.65
CA TYR A 188 -8.54 -6.03 5.31
C TYR A 188 -8.09 -6.01 6.76
N GLY A 189 -9.01 -6.29 7.68
CA GLY A 189 -8.70 -6.27 9.11
C GLY A 189 -9.72 -7.01 9.97
N ASN A 190 -9.61 -6.87 11.29
CA ASN A 190 -10.57 -7.42 12.23
C ASN A 190 -11.98 -6.89 11.96
N LYS A 191 -13.01 -7.74 12.09
CA LYS A 191 -14.42 -7.39 11.86
C LYS A 191 -14.87 -6.19 12.70
N LYS A 192 -14.40 -6.06 13.96
CA LYS A 192 -14.72 -4.90 14.81
C LYS A 192 -14.18 -3.59 14.21
N ILE A 193 -12.94 -3.61 13.68
CA ILE A 193 -12.34 -2.46 13.00
C ILE A 193 -13.14 -2.12 11.73
N ILE A 194 -13.46 -3.13 10.91
CA ILE A 194 -14.24 -2.93 9.68
C ILE A 194 -15.62 -2.33 9.98
N ASN A 195 -16.30 -2.81 11.02
CA ASN A 195 -17.58 -2.26 11.43
C ASN A 195 -17.45 -0.78 11.84
N ALA A 196 -16.45 -0.42 12.66
CA ALA A 196 -16.19 0.95 13.07
C ALA A 196 -15.83 1.86 11.88
N LEU A 197 -15.00 1.38 10.95
CA LEU A 197 -14.68 2.12 9.72
C LEU A 197 -15.93 2.35 8.85
N ASN A 198 -16.87 1.41 8.79
CA ASN A 198 -18.12 1.59 8.05
C ASN A 198 -19.03 2.66 8.66
N LEU A 199 -18.90 3.00 9.94
CA LEU A 199 -19.66 4.08 10.58
C LEU A 199 -19.15 5.48 10.20
N ILE A 200 -17.84 5.60 9.92
CA ILE A 200 -17.20 6.88 9.58
C ILE A 200 -16.93 7.04 8.07
N LYS A 201 -17.14 5.97 7.31
CA LYS A 201 -16.94 5.97 5.86
C LYS A 201 -17.90 6.95 5.19
N PRO A 202 -17.43 7.87 4.30
CA PRO A 202 -18.32 8.73 3.54
C PRO A 202 -19.33 7.91 2.72
N PRO A 203 -20.59 8.34 2.64
CA PRO A 203 -21.60 7.65 1.84
C PRO A 203 -21.20 7.67 0.36
N PHE A 204 -21.42 6.56 -0.35
CA PHE A 204 -21.19 6.44 -1.78
C PHE A 204 -19.77 6.82 -2.24
N ASN A 205 -18.79 6.62 -1.38
CA ASN A 205 -17.39 7.06 -1.53
C ASN A 205 -16.67 6.51 -2.79
N ILE A 206 -17.18 5.44 -3.40
CA ILE A 206 -16.60 4.84 -4.60
C ILE A 206 -17.62 4.91 -5.74
N ASN A 207 -17.26 5.57 -6.84
CA ASN A 207 -18.11 5.69 -8.01
C ASN A 207 -18.34 4.33 -8.69
N GLU A 208 -19.45 4.20 -9.42
CA GLU A 208 -19.86 2.94 -10.06
C GLU A 208 -18.83 2.45 -11.07
N VAL A 209 -18.29 3.35 -11.90
CA VAL A 209 -17.27 3.00 -12.91
C VAL A 209 -16.06 2.36 -12.28
N ALA A 210 -15.59 2.90 -11.13
CA ALA A 210 -14.48 2.35 -10.38
C ALA A 210 -14.78 0.95 -9.83
N GLN A 211 -15.98 0.75 -9.26
CA GLN A 211 -16.38 -0.56 -8.74
C GLN A 211 -16.41 -1.62 -9.85
N LEU A 212 -17.05 -1.33 -10.96
CA LEU A 212 -17.16 -2.24 -12.11
C LEU A 212 -15.80 -2.52 -12.75
N ALA A 213 -14.97 -1.49 -12.95
CA ALA A 213 -13.62 -1.65 -13.48
C ALA A 213 -12.73 -2.51 -12.57
N ALA A 214 -12.84 -2.33 -11.25
CA ALA A 214 -12.11 -3.15 -10.29
C ALA A 214 -12.56 -4.62 -10.34
N ILE A 215 -13.86 -4.88 -10.40
CA ILE A 215 -14.41 -6.24 -10.52
C ILE A 215 -13.84 -6.95 -11.77
N GLU A 216 -13.86 -6.28 -12.92
CA GLU A 216 -13.33 -6.88 -14.15
C GLU A 216 -11.80 -7.04 -14.12
N SER A 217 -11.08 -6.08 -13.53
CA SER A 217 -9.62 -6.17 -13.40
C SER A 217 -9.16 -7.36 -12.54
N LEU A 218 -9.96 -7.75 -11.53
CA LEU A 218 -9.68 -8.92 -10.69
C LEU A 218 -9.75 -10.24 -11.49
N LYS A 219 -10.55 -10.28 -12.55
CA LYS A 219 -10.70 -11.45 -13.44
C LYS A 219 -9.55 -11.54 -14.45
N ASP A 220 -8.93 -10.41 -14.83
CA ASP A 220 -7.90 -10.35 -15.88
C ASP A 220 -6.50 -10.70 -15.34
N THR A 221 -6.31 -11.98 -15.04
CA THR A 221 -5.01 -12.51 -14.61
C THR A 221 -3.94 -12.41 -15.70
N LYS A 222 -4.35 -12.45 -16.98
CA LYS A 222 -3.43 -12.32 -18.13
C LYS A 222 -2.80 -10.93 -18.14
N PHE A 223 -3.59 -9.88 -17.91
CA PHE A 223 -3.08 -8.51 -17.79
C PHE A 223 -2.08 -8.38 -16.63
N VAL A 224 -2.44 -8.86 -15.43
CA VAL A 224 -1.56 -8.82 -14.26
C VAL A 224 -0.23 -9.52 -14.55
N ASN A 225 -0.25 -10.75 -15.08
CA ASN A 225 0.96 -11.51 -15.39
C ASN A 225 1.83 -10.82 -16.46
N ARG A 226 1.21 -10.26 -17.51
CA ARG A 226 1.91 -9.48 -18.52
C ARG A 226 2.56 -8.24 -17.92
N SER A 227 1.87 -7.51 -17.05
CA SER A 227 2.38 -6.31 -16.39
C SER A 227 3.57 -6.62 -15.47
N VAL A 228 3.51 -7.72 -14.70
CA VAL A 228 4.65 -8.19 -13.89
C VAL A 228 5.85 -8.52 -14.77
N ARG A 229 5.64 -9.31 -15.85
CA ARG A 229 6.70 -9.68 -16.79
C ARG A 229 7.33 -8.46 -17.46
N HIS A 230 6.50 -7.54 -17.94
CA HIS A 230 6.94 -6.27 -18.53
C HIS A 230 7.82 -5.49 -17.54
N ASN A 231 7.32 -5.31 -16.30
CA ASN A 231 8.08 -4.59 -15.27
C ASN A 231 9.45 -5.21 -15.01
N ILE A 232 9.54 -6.54 -14.87
CA ILE A 232 10.81 -7.24 -14.65
C ILE A 232 11.77 -7.03 -15.82
N ILE A 233 11.29 -7.21 -17.05
CA ILE A 233 12.12 -7.08 -18.26
C ILE A 233 12.70 -5.66 -18.38
N TYR A 234 11.84 -4.65 -18.30
CA TYR A 234 12.27 -3.26 -18.52
C TYR A 234 13.06 -2.68 -17.35
N ALA A 235 12.69 -3.03 -16.11
CA ALA A 235 13.50 -2.64 -14.96
C ALA A 235 14.90 -3.29 -15.02
N THR A 236 15.01 -4.55 -15.45
CA THR A 236 16.31 -5.22 -15.62
C THR A 236 17.15 -4.55 -16.73
N LYS A 237 16.53 -4.21 -17.89
CA LYS A 237 17.22 -3.48 -18.96
C LYS A 237 17.70 -2.12 -18.47
N LEU A 238 16.84 -1.37 -17.77
CA LEU A 238 17.19 -0.05 -17.23
C LEU A 238 18.34 -0.15 -16.21
N LYS A 239 18.29 -1.11 -15.28
CA LYS A 239 19.39 -1.33 -14.32
C LYS A 239 20.71 -1.59 -15.04
N LYS A 240 20.75 -2.52 -16.00
CA LYS A 240 21.95 -2.81 -16.79
C LYS A 240 22.48 -1.59 -17.56
N PHE A 241 21.59 -0.73 -18.04
CA PHE A 241 21.99 0.52 -18.70
C PHE A 241 22.61 1.50 -17.68
N LEU A 242 21.97 1.71 -16.54
CA LEU A 242 22.42 2.63 -15.50
C LEU A 242 23.74 2.18 -14.84
N ASP A 243 23.96 0.88 -14.70
CA ASP A 243 25.20 0.32 -14.16
C ASP A 243 26.44 0.75 -14.99
N LYS A 244 26.29 0.96 -16.33
CA LYS A 244 27.36 1.49 -17.20
C LYS A 244 27.81 2.90 -16.82
N TYR A 245 26.96 3.64 -16.15
CA TYR A 245 27.22 5.02 -15.70
C TYR A 245 27.46 5.11 -14.18
N ASN A 246 27.72 3.98 -13.51
CA ASN A 246 27.89 3.89 -12.05
C ASN A 246 26.68 4.38 -11.25
N ILE A 247 25.47 4.37 -11.84
CA ILE A 247 24.22 4.68 -11.17
C ILE A 247 23.65 3.39 -10.58
N LYS A 248 23.76 3.24 -9.27
CA LYS A 248 23.23 2.07 -8.56
C LYS A 248 21.72 2.19 -8.34
N SER A 249 21.06 1.05 -8.23
CA SER A 249 19.64 0.98 -7.92
C SER A 249 19.30 -0.18 -6.99
N ASN A 250 18.15 -0.07 -6.30
CA ASN A 250 17.61 -1.13 -5.48
C ASN A 250 17.26 -2.42 -6.27
N LYS A 251 16.94 -3.49 -5.56
CA LYS A 251 16.34 -4.70 -6.15
C LYS A 251 14.96 -4.39 -6.74
N ILE A 252 14.58 -5.09 -7.80
CA ILE A 252 13.25 -4.95 -8.41
C ILE A 252 12.20 -5.58 -7.49
N SER A 253 11.37 -4.75 -6.89
CA SER A 253 10.33 -5.18 -5.93
C SER A 253 8.99 -4.45 -6.14
N ALA A 254 9.00 -3.38 -6.93
CA ALA A 254 7.86 -2.56 -7.28
C ALA A 254 7.97 -2.15 -8.75
N ASN A 255 7.09 -1.26 -9.22
CA ASN A 255 7.13 -0.71 -10.57
C ASN A 255 7.92 0.60 -10.68
N PHE A 256 8.91 0.78 -9.81
CA PHE A 256 9.85 1.89 -9.81
C PHE A 256 11.22 1.42 -9.29
N LEU A 257 12.25 2.21 -9.52
CA LEU A 257 13.60 2.03 -9.00
C LEU A 257 14.02 3.28 -8.21
N LEU A 258 14.67 3.06 -7.06
CA LEU A 258 15.42 4.10 -6.38
C LEU A 258 16.83 4.13 -6.99
N LEU A 259 17.24 5.30 -7.49
CA LEU A 259 18.54 5.48 -8.11
C LEU A 259 19.49 6.23 -7.18
N ASP A 260 20.71 5.73 -7.03
CA ASP A 260 21.78 6.34 -6.25
C ASP A 260 22.82 6.98 -7.16
N PHE A 261 22.92 8.29 -7.09
CA PHE A 261 23.86 9.12 -7.86
C PHE A 261 25.11 9.51 -7.06
N SER A 262 25.36 8.91 -5.89
CA SER A 262 26.49 9.27 -5.03
C SER A 262 27.85 9.17 -5.73
N ASN A 263 27.99 8.17 -6.63
CA ASN A 263 29.21 7.90 -7.38
C ASN A 263 29.21 8.51 -8.81
N CYS A 264 28.27 9.41 -9.11
CA CYS A 264 28.15 10.01 -10.43
C CYS A 264 28.74 11.41 -10.47
N LYS A 265 29.25 11.81 -11.65
CA LYS A 265 29.73 13.17 -11.90
C LYS A 265 28.66 14.22 -11.62
N PHE A 266 27.41 13.93 -12.00
CA PHE A 266 26.28 14.82 -11.78
C PHE A 266 25.39 14.30 -10.65
N LYS A 267 24.85 15.25 -9.85
CA LYS A 267 23.92 14.94 -8.76
C LYS A 267 22.52 14.65 -9.28
N ALA A 268 21.69 13.97 -8.47
CA ALA A 268 20.31 13.64 -8.81
C ALA A 268 19.47 14.85 -9.26
N LYS A 269 19.70 16.03 -8.67
CA LYS A 269 19.03 17.29 -9.06
C LYS A 269 19.26 17.63 -10.52
N TYR A 270 20.48 17.47 -11.04
CA TYR A 270 20.78 17.72 -12.45
C TYR A 270 19.92 16.86 -13.38
N PHE A 271 19.84 15.55 -13.11
CA PHE A 271 19.02 14.66 -13.91
C PHE A 271 17.52 14.99 -13.79
N TYR A 272 17.08 15.29 -12.58
CA TYR A 272 15.69 15.68 -12.33
C TYR A 272 15.28 16.92 -13.17
N GLU A 273 16.12 17.97 -13.20
CA GLU A 273 15.82 19.18 -13.98
C GLU A 273 15.85 18.88 -15.50
N LYS A 274 16.79 18.05 -15.98
CA LYS A 274 16.90 17.71 -17.41
C LYS A 274 15.78 16.77 -17.89
N LEU A 275 15.14 16.00 -17.01
CA LEU A 275 14.04 15.10 -17.38
C LEU A 275 12.65 15.75 -17.23
N LYS A 276 12.58 17.02 -16.82
CA LYS A 276 11.32 17.79 -16.78
C LYS A 276 10.88 18.34 -18.13
N THR A 277 11.78 18.38 -19.10
CA THR A 277 11.50 18.81 -20.49
C THR A 277 11.00 17.63 -21.29
#